data_d35190864f4f3fd8669b728f4a425b88
#
_entry.id   d35190864f4f3fd8669b728f4a425b88
#
_cell.length_a   1.000
_cell.length_b   1.000
_cell.length_c   1.000
_cell.angle_alpha   90.00
_cell.angle_beta   90.00
_cell.angle_gamma   90.00
#
_symmetry.space_group_name_H-M   'P 1'
#
loop_
_entity.id
_entity.type
_entity.pdbx_description
1 polymer ?
#
loop_
_entity_poly.entity_id
_entity_poly.type
_entity_poly.pdbx_seq_one_letter_code
_entity_poly.pdbx_strand_id
1 'polypeptide(L)'
;MKTRLTLIFIFFSTILFAQNIEGDWSGDIQVQGTKIGFTFTIKKEGDQYSSVVDIPKQGVKDLPVTSTTFKDSILNLSIVNAGITYEGKYKNNAFVGDFKQAGLSLPLTLTPGEKKLNRPQEPKKPFPYTSENITVKNEKAGITLAATLTLPENVKKAPAVILISGSGPQNRDSEILGHKPFLLLSDYLTKNGFAVLRFDERGVGESEGTFSTATSYDFADDVESFFNYLETRKDIDSENIGLIGHSEGGSVAPIIAARNKNVAFIVLMAGAGVEGSDLLLSQKKAMQEKLGVDAETIEKSQQQLGKAYQMIVNSTENNEAFQQKLTNYLDENFDEVQTKSQAQSLAQQLTSPWMYNFIRYNPESILEKVNCPVLAINGSNDLQVPAKENLAAIKTVLTENGNKKVTTREIEKLNHLFQESKTGLPNEYAEIEQTISPVALRIVSDWLLRTTSN
;
A
#
# COMPACT_ATOMS: atom_id res chain seq x y z
N MET A 1 -68.85 -28.85 54.83
CA MET A 1 -67.81 -27.92 54.43
C MET A 1 -67.04 -28.52 53.26
N LYS A 2 -67.23 -27.97 52.03
CA LYS A 2 -66.50 -28.44 50.84
C LYS A 2 -65.40 -27.44 50.56
N THR A 3 -64.16 -27.87 50.82
CA THR A 3 -62.96 -27.08 50.58
C THR A 3 -62.66 -27.10 49.07
N ARG A 4 -62.77 -25.95 48.41
CA ARG A 4 -62.31 -25.80 46.99
C ARG A 4 -60.81 -25.50 46.95
N LEU A 5 -60.10 -26.39 46.34
CA LEU A 5 -58.65 -26.23 46.05
C LEU A 5 -58.48 -25.43 44.75
N THR A 6 -58.02 -24.21 44.85
CA THR A 6 -57.75 -23.36 43.68
C THR A 6 -56.30 -23.62 43.25
N LEU A 7 -56.11 -24.29 42.10
CA LEU A 7 -54.81 -24.44 41.46
C LEU A 7 -54.41 -23.11 40.76
N ILE A 8 -53.35 -22.46 41.25
CA ILE A 8 -52.72 -21.33 40.59
C ILE A 8 -51.71 -21.86 39.57
N PHE A 9 -52.02 -21.70 38.28
CA PHE A 9 -51.09 -21.93 37.20
C PHE A 9 -50.15 -20.73 37.09
N ILE A 10 -48.89 -20.86 37.49
CA ILE A 10 -47.84 -19.88 37.25
C ILE A 10 -47.31 -20.11 35.82
N PHE A 11 -47.71 -19.21 34.93
CA PHE A 11 -47.15 -19.13 33.57
C PHE A 11 -45.73 -18.58 33.69
N PHE A 12 -44.74 -19.42 33.59
CA PHE A 12 -43.35 -19.02 33.36
C PHE A 12 -43.25 -18.55 31.89
N SER A 13 -43.40 -17.25 31.65
CA SER A 13 -43.01 -16.64 30.38
C SER A 13 -41.49 -16.63 30.32
N THR A 14 -40.87 -17.57 29.57
CA THR A 14 -39.50 -17.50 29.18
C THR A 14 -39.32 -16.30 28.25
N ILE A 15 -38.78 -15.21 28.76
CA ILE A 15 -38.33 -14.09 27.94
C ILE A 15 -37.15 -14.62 27.16
N LEU A 16 -37.39 -14.96 25.88
CA LEU A 16 -36.34 -15.21 24.91
C LEU A 16 -35.66 -13.86 24.65
N PHE A 17 -34.55 -13.61 25.32
CA PHE A 17 -33.64 -12.54 24.92
C PHE A 17 -33.13 -12.89 23.54
N ALA A 18 -33.55 -12.15 22.51
CA ALA A 18 -32.94 -12.20 21.20
C ALA A 18 -31.45 -11.90 21.37
N GLN A 19 -30.59 -12.88 21.01
CA GLN A 19 -29.15 -12.70 21.07
C GLN A 19 -28.77 -11.57 20.12
N ASN A 20 -28.21 -10.48 20.65
CA ASN A 20 -27.67 -9.42 19.83
C ASN A 20 -26.27 -9.86 19.34
N ILE A 21 -26.10 -9.96 18.00
CA ILE A 21 -24.86 -10.32 17.34
C ILE A 21 -24.23 -9.14 16.60
N GLU A 22 -24.75 -7.91 16.81
CA GLU A 22 -24.17 -6.71 16.21
C GLU A 22 -22.78 -6.43 16.78
N GLY A 23 -21.92 -5.89 15.91
CA GLY A 23 -20.55 -5.54 16.24
C GLY A 23 -19.53 -6.42 15.53
N ASP A 24 -18.30 -6.36 16.03
CA ASP A 24 -17.17 -7.04 15.42
C ASP A 24 -17.01 -8.45 15.97
N TRP A 25 -16.71 -9.38 15.07
CA TRP A 25 -16.48 -10.79 15.37
C TRP A 25 -15.21 -11.25 14.68
N SER A 26 -14.17 -11.60 15.44
CA SER A 26 -12.86 -11.93 14.90
C SER A 26 -12.44 -13.37 15.18
N GLY A 27 -11.74 -13.96 14.21
CA GLY A 27 -11.16 -15.28 14.32
C GLY A 27 -10.06 -15.52 13.31
N ASP A 28 -9.34 -16.63 13.43
CA ASP A 28 -8.23 -16.99 12.54
C ASP A 28 -8.44 -18.38 11.95
N ILE A 29 -8.10 -18.56 10.68
CA ILE A 29 -7.87 -19.86 10.07
C ILE A 29 -6.37 -20.12 9.91
N GLN A 30 -5.98 -21.37 9.79
CA GLN A 30 -4.60 -21.77 9.52
C GLN A 30 -4.52 -22.47 8.17
N VAL A 31 -3.77 -21.86 7.24
CA VAL A 31 -3.56 -22.40 5.88
C VAL A 31 -2.07 -22.58 5.67
N GLN A 32 -1.63 -23.83 5.44
CA GLN A 32 -0.20 -24.16 5.18
C GLN A 32 0.78 -23.53 6.19
N GLY A 33 0.43 -23.52 7.47
CA GLY A 33 1.26 -22.93 8.53
C GLY A 33 1.10 -21.41 8.71
N THR A 34 0.39 -20.75 7.82
CA THR A 34 0.11 -19.31 7.90
C THR A 34 -1.24 -19.05 8.56
N LYS A 35 -1.25 -18.13 9.52
CA LYS A 35 -2.45 -17.71 10.25
C LYS A 35 -3.09 -16.52 9.53
N ILE A 36 -4.33 -16.66 9.06
CA ILE A 36 -5.10 -15.61 8.39
C ILE A 36 -6.24 -15.17 9.30
N GLY A 37 -6.24 -13.91 9.70
CA GLY A 37 -7.26 -13.32 10.56
C GLY A 37 -8.40 -12.72 9.75
N PHE A 38 -9.62 -12.90 10.27
CA PHE A 38 -10.85 -12.29 9.74
C PHE A 38 -11.51 -11.48 10.84
N THR A 39 -12.06 -10.33 10.49
CA THR A 39 -12.97 -9.56 11.34
C THR A 39 -14.24 -9.28 10.55
N PHE A 40 -15.36 -9.84 11.00
CA PHE A 40 -16.69 -9.56 10.44
C PHE A 40 -17.36 -8.50 11.28
N THR A 41 -17.69 -7.35 10.69
CA THR A 41 -18.49 -6.31 11.33
C THR A 41 -19.95 -6.52 10.93
N ILE A 42 -20.77 -6.96 11.88
CA ILE A 42 -22.19 -7.27 11.67
C ILE A 42 -23.07 -6.10 12.12
N LYS A 43 -23.99 -5.68 11.25
CA LYS A 43 -25.01 -4.66 11.52
C LYS A 43 -26.40 -5.27 11.36
N LYS A 44 -27.35 -4.76 12.12
CA LYS A 44 -28.76 -5.14 12.02
C LYS A 44 -29.61 -3.96 11.56
N GLU A 45 -30.38 -4.15 10.51
CA GLU A 45 -31.32 -3.16 9.99
C GLU A 45 -32.72 -3.80 9.93
N GLY A 46 -33.55 -3.44 10.90
CA GLY A 46 -34.85 -4.12 11.10
C GLY A 46 -34.65 -5.58 11.49
N ASP A 47 -35.19 -6.50 10.69
CA ASP A 47 -35.03 -7.95 10.89
C ASP A 47 -33.90 -8.58 10.04
N GLN A 48 -33.17 -7.76 9.28
CA GLN A 48 -32.10 -8.23 8.40
C GLN A 48 -30.73 -7.92 8.98
N TYR A 49 -29.76 -8.78 8.68
CA TYR A 49 -28.36 -8.56 9.00
C TYR A 49 -27.57 -8.27 7.72
N SER A 50 -26.65 -7.34 7.82
CA SER A 50 -25.62 -7.07 6.83
C SER A 50 -24.24 -7.17 7.49
N SER A 51 -23.20 -7.46 6.73
CA SER A 51 -21.84 -7.41 7.28
C SER A 51 -20.82 -7.09 6.20
N VAL A 52 -19.67 -6.62 6.69
CA VAL A 52 -18.43 -6.48 5.92
C VAL A 52 -17.35 -7.35 6.58
N VAL A 53 -16.31 -7.67 5.85
CA VAL A 53 -15.16 -8.42 6.38
C VAL A 53 -13.85 -7.72 6.08
N ASP A 54 -13.01 -7.67 7.09
CA ASP A 54 -11.61 -7.26 7.00
C ASP A 54 -10.71 -8.49 7.08
N ILE A 55 -9.72 -8.56 6.16
CA ILE A 55 -8.67 -9.57 6.15
C ILE A 55 -7.33 -8.84 6.07
N PRO A 56 -6.81 -8.32 7.19
CA PRO A 56 -5.69 -7.39 7.20
C PRO A 56 -4.42 -7.95 6.54
N LYS A 57 -4.15 -9.25 6.68
CA LYS A 57 -2.99 -9.92 6.04
C LYS A 57 -3.09 -10.01 4.51
N GLN A 58 -4.26 -9.79 3.95
CA GLN A 58 -4.49 -9.77 2.51
C GLN A 58 -4.78 -8.36 1.98
N GLY A 59 -4.68 -7.33 2.84
CA GLY A 59 -5.00 -5.94 2.48
C GLY A 59 -6.48 -5.71 2.20
N VAL A 60 -7.36 -6.64 2.59
CA VAL A 60 -8.80 -6.53 2.38
C VAL A 60 -9.41 -5.75 3.54
N LYS A 61 -10.14 -4.68 3.21
CA LYS A 61 -10.87 -3.86 4.16
C LYS A 61 -12.29 -3.61 3.68
N ASP A 62 -13.25 -3.65 4.60
CA ASP A 62 -14.67 -3.38 4.37
C ASP A 62 -15.29 -4.15 3.19
N LEU A 63 -14.78 -5.37 2.89
CA LEU A 63 -15.31 -6.19 1.79
C LEU A 63 -16.75 -6.61 2.12
N PRO A 64 -17.75 -6.25 1.28
CA PRO A 64 -19.13 -6.61 1.52
C PRO A 64 -19.35 -8.13 1.54
N VAL A 65 -20.02 -8.62 2.58
CA VAL A 65 -20.49 -10.01 2.66
C VAL A 65 -21.82 -10.09 1.91
N THR A 66 -21.87 -10.95 0.90
CA THR A 66 -23.03 -11.05 -0.02
C THR A 66 -24.32 -11.45 0.70
N SER A 67 -24.22 -12.30 1.73
CA SER A 67 -25.35 -12.72 2.55
C SER A 67 -24.92 -12.95 3.99
N THR A 68 -25.69 -12.38 4.94
CA THR A 68 -25.51 -12.54 6.38
C THR A 68 -26.84 -12.95 7.00
N THR A 69 -26.91 -14.14 7.59
CA THR A 69 -28.12 -14.61 8.26
C THR A 69 -27.81 -15.16 9.66
N PHE A 70 -28.68 -14.88 10.61
CA PHE A 70 -28.61 -15.44 11.96
C PHE A 70 -29.96 -15.98 12.37
N LYS A 71 -30.06 -17.30 12.47
CA LYS A 71 -31.29 -18.00 12.86
C LYS A 71 -30.94 -19.24 13.67
N ASP A 72 -31.75 -19.55 14.69
CA ASP A 72 -31.59 -20.72 15.54
C ASP A 72 -30.17 -20.87 16.14
N SER A 73 -29.57 -19.72 16.51
CA SER A 73 -28.19 -19.60 16.99
C SER A 73 -27.12 -20.02 15.97
N ILE A 74 -27.43 -20.03 14.68
CA ILE A 74 -26.50 -20.31 13.59
C ILE A 74 -26.29 -19.03 12.77
N LEU A 75 -25.03 -18.62 12.66
CA LEU A 75 -24.58 -17.53 11.78
C LEU A 75 -24.10 -18.13 10.46
N ASN A 76 -24.69 -17.68 9.34
CA ASN A 76 -24.20 -17.99 8.01
C ASN A 76 -23.74 -16.73 7.31
N LEU A 77 -22.52 -16.77 6.75
CA LEU A 77 -21.91 -15.70 5.96
C LEU A 77 -21.53 -16.26 4.59
N SER A 78 -21.76 -15.48 3.53
CA SER A 78 -21.36 -15.86 2.18
C SER A 78 -20.79 -14.68 1.41
N ILE A 79 -19.64 -14.88 0.75
CA ILE A 79 -18.99 -13.93 -0.15
C ILE A 79 -18.87 -14.63 -1.50
N VAL A 80 -19.90 -14.49 -2.34
CA VAL A 80 -20.05 -15.25 -3.59
C VAL A 80 -18.87 -15.05 -4.54
N ASN A 81 -18.43 -13.81 -4.73
CA ASN A 81 -17.34 -13.48 -5.65
C ASN A 81 -15.97 -14.05 -5.21
N ALA A 82 -15.81 -14.36 -3.91
CA ALA A 82 -14.60 -14.97 -3.37
C ALA A 82 -14.76 -16.48 -3.15
N GLY A 83 -15.93 -17.05 -3.41
CA GLY A 83 -16.24 -18.46 -3.16
C GLY A 83 -16.14 -18.84 -1.68
N ILE A 84 -16.39 -17.87 -0.77
CA ILE A 84 -16.26 -18.05 0.67
C ILE A 84 -17.64 -18.30 1.28
N THR A 85 -17.72 -19.29 2.20
CA THR A 85 -18.87 -19.48 3.08
C THR A 85 -18.38 -19.80 4.49
N TYR A 86 -19.15 -19.34 5.48
CA TYR A 86 -18.97 -19.67 6.88
C TYR A 86 -20.30 -20.07 7.52
N GLU A 87 -20.30 -21.15 8.27
CA GLU A 87 -21.42 -21.54 9.12
C GLU A 87 -20.92 -21.80 10.54
N GLY A 88 -21.41 -21.02 11.50
CA GLY A 88 -20.98 -21.12 12.90
C GLY A 88 -22.12 -21.10 13.88
N LYS A 89 -22.10 -22.02 14.85
CA LYS A 89 -23.09 -22.08 15.93
C LYS A 89 -22.64 -21.22 17.11
N TYR A 90 -23.54 -20.37 17.59
CA TYR A 90 -23.30 -19.55 18.78
C TYR A 90 -23.22 -20.41 20.04
N LYS A 91 -22.10 -20.36 20.75
CA LYS A 91 -21.88 -21.06 22.01
C LYS A 91 -20.84 -20.30 22.84
N ASN A 92 -21.14 -20.07 24.13
CA ASN A 92 -20.21 -19.43 25.07
C ASN A 92 -19.63 -18.11 24.55
N ASN A 93 -20.49 -17.23 24.03
CA ASN A 93 -20.10 -15.94 23.48
C ASN A 93 -19.13 -16.03 22.29
N ALA A 94 -19.19 -17.09 21.50
CA ALA A 94 -18.43 -17.29 20.27
C ALA A 94 -19.29 -17.99 19.22
N PHE A 95 -18.96 -17.78 17.93
CA PHE A 95 -19.45 -18.63 16.85
C PHE A 95 -18.38 -19.69 16.56
N VAL A 96 -18.72 -20.93 16.72
CA VAL A 96 -17.82 -22.07 16.44
C VAL A 96 -18.34 -22.79 15.20
N GLY A 97 -17.53 -22.86 14.15
CA GLY A 97 -17.97 -23.39 12.87
C GLY A 97 -16.85 -23.58 11.86
N ASP A 98 -17.25 -23.69 10.61
CA ASP A 98 -16.38 -24.01 9.48
C ASP A 98 -16.39 -22.90 8.44
N PHE A 99 -15.20 -22.46 8.07
CA PHE A 99 -14.91 -21.60 6.92
C PHE A 99 -14.63 -22.50 5.72
N LYS A 100 -15.27 -22.21 4.59
CA LYS A 100 -15.09 -22.98 3.35
C LYS A 100 -14.72 -22.08 2.18
N GLN A 101 -13.68 -22.44 1.44
CA GLN A 101 -13.23 -21.76 0.24
C GLN A 101 -12.50 -22.74 -0.69
N ALA A 102 -12.77 -22.69 -1.99
CA ALA A 102 -12.09 -23.50 -3.02
C ALA A 102 -12.00 -24.99 -2.69
N GLY A 103 -13.07 -25.58 -2.12
CA GLY A 103 -13.11 -27.00 -1.72
C GLY A 103 -12.45 -27.34 -0.38
N LEU A 104 -11.80 -26.38 0.26
CA LEU A 104 -11.24 -26.55 1.61
C LEU A 104 -12.30 -26.22 2.66
N SER A 105 -12.30 -26.96 3.78
CA SER A 105 -13.09 -26.67 4.97
C SER A 105 -12.14 -26.58 6.16
N LEU A 106 -12.14 -25.44 6.85
CA LEU A 106 -11.23 -25.12 7.92
C LEU A 106 -12.01 -24.65 9.15
N PRO A 107 -11.66 -25.11 10.36
CA PRO A 107 -12.32 -24.64 11.57
C PRO A 107 -12.05 -23.13 11.77
N LEU A 108 -13.12 -22.37 12.04
CA LEU A 108 -13.06 -20.95 12.38
C LEU A 108 -13.94 -20.67 13.59
N THR A 109 -13.34 -20.16 14.65
CA THR A 109 -14.08 -19.67 15.82
C THR A 109 -14.02 -18.15 15.80
N LEU A 110 -15.19 -17.51 15.74
CA LEU A 110 -15.33 -16.05 15.82
C LEU A 110 -15.67 -15.66 17.26
N THR A 111 -14.91 -14.75 17.83
CA THR A 111 -15.12 -14.18 19.17
C THR A 111 -15.45 -12.69 19.07
N PRO A 112 -16.20 -12.10 20.01
CA PRO A 112 -16.51 -10.68 19.96
C PRO A 112 -15.26 -9.80 20.01
N GLY A 113 -15.28 -8.72 19.23
CA GLY A 113 -14.26 -7.70 19.18
C GLY A 113 -13.42 -7.73 17.89
N GLU A 114 -12.89 -6.58 17.55
CA GLU A 114 -11.96 -6.42 16.44
C GLU A 114 -10.58 -6.95 16.85
N LYS A 115 -9.97 -7.75 16.01
CA LYS A 115 -8.57 -8.15 16.18
C LYS A 115 -7.67 -7.05 15.62
N LYS A 116 -7.36 -6.07 16.43
CA LYS A 116 -6.45 -4.99 16.02
C LYS A 116 -5.02 -5.51 15.90
N LEU A 117 -4.40 -5.18 14.78
CA LEU A 117 -2.96 -5.34 14.64
C LEU A 117 -2.27 -4.37 15.61
N ASN A 118 -1.26 -4.84 16.35
CA ASN A 118 -0.48 -3.97 17.21
C ASN A 118 0.43 -3.08 16.36
N ARG A 119 0.22 -1.75 16.43
CA ARG A 119 1.02 -0.76 15.71
C ARG A 119 1.52 0.30 16.70
N PRO A 120 2.55 -0.04 17.51
CA PRO A 120 2.98 0.79 18.64
C PRO A 120 3.53 2.16 18.24
N GLN A 121 3.96 2.30 16.97
CA GLN A 121 4.48 3.56 16.46
C GLN A 121 3.40 4.50 15.90
N GLU A 122 2.14 4.04 15.78
CA GLU A 122 1.07 4.89 15.22
C GLU A 122 0.85 6.12 16.09
N PRO A 123 0.97 7.34 15.54
CA PRO A 123 0.79 8.58 16.27
C PRO A 123 -0.63 8.72 16.82
N LYS A 124 -0.73 9.20 18.09
CA LYS A 124 -2.01 9.35 18.78
C LYS A 124 -2.32 10.80 19.04
N LYS A 125 -3.58 11.20 18.83
CA LYS A 125 -4.07 12.55 19.20
C LYS A 125 -4.11 12.73 20.72
N PRO A 126 -3.94 13.97 21.25
CA PRO A 126 -3.69 15.21 20.48
C PRO A 126 -2.26 15.28 19.96
N PHE A 127 -2.07 15.82 18.75
CA PHE A 127 -0.75 16.04 18.18
C PHE A 127 -0.13 17.35 18.70
N PRO A 128 1.20 17.44 18.93
CA PRO A 128 1.90 18.65 19.36
C PRO A 128 2.24 19.55 18.16
N TYR A 129 1.37 19.64 17.18
CA TYR A 129 1.52 20.43 15.96
C TYR A 129 0.16 20.66 15.29
N THR A 130 0.07 21.66 14.41
CA THR A 130 -1.15 21.93 13.65
C THR A 130 -1.32 20.90 12.53
N SER A 131 -2.56 20.47 12.29
CA SER A 131 -2.91 19.55 11.19
C SER A 131 -4.13 20.11 10.45
N GLU A 132 -3.97 20.40 9.18
CA GLU A 132 -4.98 21.01 8.31
C GLU A 132 -5.36 20.04 7.18
N ASN A 133 -6.66 19.80 6.98
CA ASN A 133 -7.13 19.18 5.75
C ASN A 133 -7.30 20.26 4.70
N ILE A 134 -6.72 20.04 3.54
CA ILE A 134 -6.72 20.97 2.41
C ILE A 134 -7.14 20.25 1.13
N THR A 135 -7.60 21.04 0.16
CA THR A 135 -7.82 20.58 -1.21
C THR A 135 -7.05 21.47 -2.18
N VAL A 136 -6.45 20.86 -3.20
CA VAL A 136 -5.68 21.55 -4.23
C VAL A 136 -6.17 21.10 -5.61
N LYS A 137 -6.35 22.04 -6.51
CA LYS A 137 -6.78 21.75 -7.86
C LYS A 137 -5.58 21.45 -8.76
N ASN A 138 -5.58 20.30 -9.42
CA ASN A 138 -4.70 20.04 -10.55
C ASN A 138 -5.39 20.60 -11.81
N GLU A 139 -4.99 21.80 -12.23
CA GLU A 139 -5.58 22.49 -13.39
C GLU A 139 -5.38 21.72 -14.70
N LYS A 140 -4.26 20.98 -14.82
CA LYS A 140 -3.95 20.20 -16.02
C LYS A 140 -4.90 19.01 -16.20
N ALA A 141 -5.21 18.33 -15.12
CA ALA A 141 -6.11 17.17 -15.11
C ALA A 141 -7.59 17.58 -14.89
N GLY A 142 -7.85 18.81 -14.41
CA GLY A 142 -9.20 19.29 -14.10
C GLY A 142 -9.83 18.63 -12.87
N ILE A 143 -9.01 18.11 -11.93
CA ILE A 143 -9.45 17.38 -10.74
C ILE A 143 -9.03 18.10 -9.46
N THR A 144 -9.77 17.86 -8.37
CA THR A 144 -9.45 18.34 -7.03
C THR A 144 -8.83 17.21 -6.21
N LEU A 145 -7.69 17.47 -5.60
CA LEU A 145 -6.94 16.52 -4.80
C LEU A 145 -7.02 16.90 -3.32
N ALA A 146 -7.22 15.92 -2.46
CA ALA A 146 -7.33 16.09 -1.01
C ALA A 146 -6.02 15.72 -0.30
N ALA A 147 -5.64 16.52 0.68
CA ALA A 147 -4.41 16.32 1.43
C ALA A 147 -4.56 16.74 2.88
N THR A 148 -3.59 16.33 3.70
CA THR A 148 -3.36 16.84 5.05
C THR A 148 -1.99 17.48 5.10
N LEU A 149 -1.95 18.75 5.52
CA LEU A 149 -0.72 19.49 5.81
C LEU A 149 -0.52 19.56 7.32
N THR A 150 0.62 19.10 7.81
CA THR A 150 1.03 19.28 9.21
C THR A 150 2.10 20.36 9.30
N LEU A 151 1.98 21.22 10.30
CA LEU A 151 2.83 22.42 10.50
C LEU A 151 3.45 22.38 11.90
N PRO A 152 4.78 22.50 12.02
CA PRO A 152 5.45 22.51 13.31
C PRO A 152 5.08 23.74 14.13
N GLU A 153 4.98 23.58 15.46
CA GLU A 153 4.80 24.73 16.34
C GLU A 153 6.07 25.57 16.42
N ASN A 154 5.89 26.88 16.63
CA ASN A 154 6.98 27.85 16.87
C ASN A 154 7.95 28.07 15.70
N VAL A 155 7.60 27.66 14.48
CA VAL A 155 8.35 27.93 13.26
C VAL A 155 7.55 28.89 12.37
N LYS A 156 8.07 30.08 12.11
CA LYS A 156 7.35 31.11 11.33
C LYS A 156 7.26 30.76 9.85
N LYS A 157 8.31 30.18 9.28
CA LYS A 157 8.41 29.68 7.90
C LYS A 157 9.11 28.34 7.98
N ALA A 158 8.37 27.27 7.81
CA ALA A 158 8.91 25.91 7.91
C ALA A 158 9.42 25.43 6.55
N PRO A 159 10.58 24.77 6.48
CA PRO A 159 10.91 23.95 5.34
C PRO A 159 9.83 22.87 5.17
N ALA A 160 9.53 22.49 3.94
CA ALA A 160 8.41 21.60 3.67
C ALA A 160 8.82 20.37 2.87
N VAL A 161 8.09 19.27 3.08
CA VAL A 161 8.22 18.05 2.29
C VAL A 161 6.84 17.56 1.83
N ILE A 162 6.78 17.03 0.61
CA ILE A 162 5.62 16.31 0.09
C ILE A 162 5.96 14.83 0.09
N LEU A 163 5.13 14.01 0.73
CA LEU A 163 5.28 12.54 0.74
C LEU A 163 4.56 11.95 -0.47
N ILE A 164 5.28 11.16 -1.27
CA ILE A 164 4.80 10.56 -2.51
C ILE A 164 4.80 9.04 -2.32
N SER A 165 3.62 8.43 -2.40
CA SER A 165 3.38 7.01 -2.17
C SER A 165 3.95 6.10 -3.26
N GLY A 166 4.02 4.81 -2.95
CA GLY A 166 4.38 3.76 -3.88
C GLY A 166 3.23 3.33 -4.77
N SER A 167 3.45 2.30 -5.59
CA SER A 167 2.47 1.79 -6.54
C SER A 167 1.20 1.25 -5.89
N GLY A 168 0.09 1.33 -6.61
CA GLY A 168 -1.24 0.98 -6.15
C GLY A 168 -2.02 2.18 -5.59
N PRO A 169 -3.35 2.07 -5.47
CA PRO A 169 -4.21 3.16 -5.01
C PRO A 169 -3.96 3.44 -3.51
N GLN A 170 -3.26 4.54 -3.22
CA GLN A 170 -2.80 4.88 -1.88
C GLN A 170 -3.55 6.09 -1.32
N ASN A 171 -4.02 5.98 -0.07
CA ASN A 171 -4.49 7.12 0.69
C ASN A 171 -3.30 7.93 1.26
N ARG A 172 -3.58 9.09 1.81
CA ARG A 172 -2.58 10.03 2.38
C ARG A 172 -1.69 9.43 3.48
N ASP A 173 -2.11 8.35 4.12
CA ASP A 173 -1.35 7.65 5.15
C ASP A 173 -0.47 6.53 4.57
N SER A 174 -0.59 6.26 3.25
CA SER A 174 0.00 5.11 2.56
C SER A 174 -0.31 3.81 3.31
N GLU A 175 -1.59 3.64 3.68
CA GLU A 175 -2.02 2.56 4.55
C GLU A 175 -1.88 1.20 3.88
N ILE A 176 -1.08 0.34 4.47
CA ILE A 176 -0.82 -1.02 3.99
C ILE A 176 -0.78 -2.00 5.17
N LEU A 177 -1.60 -3.07 5.11
CA LEU A 177 -1.61 -4.14 6.11
C LEU A 177 -1.75 -3.61 7.55
N GLY A 178 -2.54 -2.55 7.74
CA GLY A 178 -2.77 -1.87 9.01
C GLY A 178 -1.61 -1.00 9.50
N HIS A 179 -0.55 -0.82 8.72
CA HIS A 179 0.46 0.20 8.94
C HIS A 179 0.06 1.51 8.26
N LYS A 180 0.49 2.63 8.84
CA LYS A 180 0.32 3.98 8.28
C LYS A 180 1.68 4.69 8.20
N PRO A 181 2.55 4.25 7.28
CA PRO A 181 3.93 4.74 7.24
C PRO A 181 4.02 6.25 7.02
N PHE A 182 3.16 6.85 6.20
CA PHE A 182 3.20 8.28 5.96
C PHE A 182 2.62 9.10 7.13
N LEU A 183 1.65 8.56 7.88
CA LEU A 183 1.23 9.18 9.14
C LEU A 183 2.39 9.23 10.13
N LEU A 184 3.13 8.13 10.29
CA LEU A 184 4.29 8.07 11.18
C LEU A 184 5.43 9.00 10.72
N LEU A 185 5.78 8.96 9.43
CA LEU A 185 6.85 9.80 8.87
C LEU A 185 6.51 11.29 8.99
N SER A 186 5.26 11.64 8.70
CA SER A 186 4.75 13.01 8.87
C SER A 186 4.85 13.48 10.32
N ASP A 187 4.36 12.67 11.27
CA ASP A 187 4.46 12.99 12.71
C ASP A 187 5.92 13.20 13.14
N TYR A 188 6.81 12.30 12.72
CA TYR A 188 8.21 12.35 13.05
C TYR A 188 8.89 13.62 12.50
N LEU A 189 8.69 13.93 11.22
CA LEU A 189 9.29 15.09 10.56
C LEU A 189 8.68 16.41 11.07
N THR A 190 7.38 16.45 11.34
CA THR A 190 6.74 17.67 11.86
C THR A 190 7.23 18.01 13.26
N LYS A 191 7.45 17.03 14.12
CA LYS A 191 8.09 17.20 15.42
C LYS A 191 9.55 17.68 15.32
N ASN A 192 10.21 17.44 14.19
CA ASN A 192 11.57 17.88 13.88
C ASN A 192 11.63 19.19 13.07
N GLY A 193 10.53 19.92 12.95
CA GLY A 193 10.50 21.28 12.41
C GLY A 193 10.15 21.41 10.93
N PHE A 194 9.69 20.35 10.28
CA PHE A 194 9.26 20.36 8.87
C PHE A 194 7.74 20.49 8.77
N ALA A 195 7.26 21.26 7.82
CA ALA A 195 5.90 21.12 7.33
C ALA A 195 5.83 19.86 6.44
N VAL A 196 4.77 19.05 6.59
CA VAL A 196 4.64 17.81 5.83
C VAL A 196 3.28 17.72 5.17
N LEU A 197 3.26 17.60 3.85
CA LEU A 197 2.07 17.38 3.05
C LEU A 197 2.03 15.91 2.62
N ARG A 198 0.90 15.25 2.91
CA ARG A 198 0.56 13.90 2.44
C ARG A 198 -0.86 13.92 1.88
N PHE A 199 -1.08 13.24 0.79
CA PHE A 199 -2.29 13.39 -0.01
C PHE A 199 -2.89 12.04 -0.42
N ASP A 200 -4.18 12.04 -0.69
CA ASP A 200 -4.84 10.92 -1.33
C ASP A 200 -4.57 10.99 -2.84
N GLU A 201 -4.12 9.90 -3.43
CA GLU A 201 -3.90 9.83 -4.87
C GLU A 201 -5.20 10.06 -5.64
N ARG A 202 -5.10 10.45 -6.91
CA ARG A 202 -6.27 10.63 -7.77
C ARG A 202 -7.17 9.39 -7.78
N GLY A 203 -8.47 9.58 -7.56
CA GLY A 203 -9.47 8.51 -7.48
C GLY A 203 -9.41 7.67 -6.20
N VAL A 204 -8.68 8.12 -5.17
CA VAL A 204 -8.58 7.46 -3.87
C VAL A 204 -9.02 8.42 -2.76
N GLY A 205 -9.62 7.88 -1.71
CA GLY A 205 -10.03 8.63 -0.53
C GLY A 205 -10.96 9.81 -0.87
N GLU A 206 -10.52 11.01 -0.58
CA GLU A 206 -11.27 12.25 -0.85
C GLU A 206 -10.82 12.97 -2.14
N SER A 207 -9.86 12.40 -2.90
CA SER A 207 -9.39 12.96 -4.16
C SER A 207 -10.25 12.55 -5.34
N GLU A 208 -10.52 13.51 -6.23
CA GLU A 208 -11.20 13.26 -7.51
C GLU A 208 -10.27 12.56 -8.51
N GLY A 209 -10.83 12.17 -9.65
CA GLY A 209 -10.11 11.58 -10.78
C GLY A 209 -10.23 10.07 -10.86
N THR A 210 -9.35 9.46 -11.66
CA THR A 210 -9.36 8.02 -11.92
C THR A 210 -7.94 7.46 -11.80
N PHE A 211 -7.74 6.54 -10.86
CA PHE A 211 -6.47 5.88 -10.64
C PHE A 211 -6.10 4.91 -11.78
N SER A 212 -7.06 4.09 -12.21
CA SER A 212 -6.81 2.93 -13.11
C SER A 212 -6.26 3.30 -14.50
N THR A 213 -6.38 4.54 -14.90
CA THR A 213 -5.85 5.05 -16.19
C THR A 213 -4.61 5.92 -16.03
N ALA A 214 -4.19 6.19 -14.79
CA ALA A 214 -3.07 7.06 -14.48
C ALA A 214 -1.71 6.38 -14.68
N THR A 215 -0.69 7.18 -14.88
CA THR A 215 0.71 6.80 -15.00
C THR A 215 1.54 7.55 -13.96
N SER A 216 2.80 7.16 -13.76
CA SER A 216 3.73 7.90 -12.88
C SER A 216 3.91 9.36 -13.29
N TYR A 217 3.71 9.71 -14.56
CA TYR A 217 3.73 11.09 -15.04
C TYR A 217 2.49 11.89 -14.61
N ASP A 218 1.33 11.24 -14.58
CA ASP A 218 0.10 11.84 -14.06
C ASP A 218 0.20 12.11 -12.57
N PHE A 219 0.80 11.17 -11.81
CA PHE A 219 1.08 11.36 -10.39
C PHE A 219 2.10 12.48 -10.16
N ALA A 220 3.11 12.63 -11.05
CA ALA A 220 4.03 13.76 -10.98
C ALA A 220 3.32 15.11 -11.18
N ASP A 221 2.33 15.20 -12.08
CA ASP A 221 1.52 16.40 -12.28
C ASP A 221 0.65 16.72 -11.04
N ASP A 222 0.13 15.70 -10.36
CA ASP A 222 -0.62 15.88 -9.11
C ASP A 222 0.27 16.44 -8.00
N VAL A 223 1.44 15.85 -7.80
CA VAL A 223 2.41 16.32 -6.80
C VAL A 223 2.89 17.74 -7.10
N GLU A 224 3.11 18.09 -8.36
CA GLU A 224 3.52 19.44 -8.74
C GLU A 224 2.42 20.47 -8.43
N SER A 225 1.15 20.09 -8.48
CA SER A 225 0.05 20.96 -8.03
C SER A 225 0.14 21.27 -6.54
N PHE A 226 0.47 20.29 -5.70
CA PHE A 226 0.73 20.51 -4.28
C PHE A 226 2.00 21.32 -4.03
N PHE A 227 3.04 21.10 -4.83
CA PHE A 227 4.27 21.89 -4.76
C PHE A 227 3.98 23.37 -5.00
N ASN A 228 3.28 23.69 -6.08
CA ASN A 228 2.88 25.06 -6.41
C ASN A 228 1.99 25.67 -5.31
N TYR A 229 1.10 24.90 -4.71
CA TYR A 229 0.30 25.36 -3.57
C TYR A 229 1.18 25.74 -2.38
N LEU A 230 2.16 24.91 -2.02
CA LEU A 230 3.07 25.18 -0.89
C LEU A 230 3.91 26.45 -1.14
N GLU A 231 4.32 26.73 -2.38
CA GLU A 231 5.04 27.99 -2.73
C GLU A 231 4.22 29.25 -2.43
N THR A 232 2.87 29.17 -2.48
CA THR A 232 2.00 30.32 -2.16
C THR A 232 1.79 30.58 -0.70
N ARG A 233 2.16 29.66 0.18
CA ARG A 233 1.93 29.74 1.63
C ARG A 233 2.94 30.65 2.32
N LYS A 234 2.45 31.48 3.24
CA LYS A 234 3.30 32.43 3.99
C LYS A 234 4.06 31.78 5.16
N ASP A 235 3.57 30.65 5.63
CA ASP A 235 4.12 29.86 6.73
C ASP A 235 5.09 28.77 6.25
N ILE A 236 5.29 28.65 4.92
CA ILE A 236 6.27 27.76 4.30
C ILE A 236 7.47 28.56 3.80
N ASP A 237 8.64 27.98 3.98
CA ASP A 237 9.87 28.44 3.35
C ASP A 237 9.95 27.90 1.93
N SER A 238 9.58 28.76 0.95
CA SER A 238 9.50 28.36 -0.47
C SER A 238 10.85 27.99 -1.09
N GLU A 239 11.97 28.36 -0.47
CA GLU A 239 13.31 27.98 -0.94
C GLU A 239 13.71 26.57 -0.46
N ASN A 240 12.97 26.02 0.51
CA ASN A 240 13.22 24.73 1.15
C ASN A 240 12.02 23.78 1.05
N ILE A 241 11.41 23.65 -0.14
CA ILE A 241 10.39 22.66 -0.43
C ILE A 241 11.03 21.48 -1.15
N GLY A 242 10.92 20.27 -0.56
CA GLY A 242 11.46 19.04 -1.13
C GLY A 242 10.44 17.91 -1.24
N LEU A 243 10.86 16.82 -1.85
CA LEU A 243 10.02 15.65 -2.10
C LEU A 243 10.62 14.41 -1.43
N ILE A 244 9.77 13.59 -0.82
CA ILE A 244 10.15 12.27 -0.29
C ILE A 244 9.28 11.24 -0.98
N GLY A 245 9.86 10.39 -1.82
CA GLY A 245 9.14 9.35 -2.54
C GLY A 245 9.52 7.96 -2.05
N HIS A 246 8.52 7.12 -1.81
CA HIS A 246 8.69 5.71 -1.48
C HIS A 246 8.36 4.83 -2.69
N SER A 247 9.21 3.85 -3.01
CA SER A 247 8.99 2.92 -4.11
C SER A 247 8.76 3.66 -5.44
N GLU A 248 7.59 3.54 -6.09
CA GLU A 248 7.24 4.33 -7.27
C GLU A 248 7.32 5.84 -7.02
N GLY A 249 6.97 6.32 -5.83
CA GLY A 249 7.18 7.71 -5.45
C GLY A 249 8.62 8.17 -5.56
N GLY A 250 9.58 7.23 -5.38
CA GLY A 250 11.00 7.42 -5.64
C GLY A 250 11.36 7.56 -7.14
N SER A 251 10.44 7.19 -8.05
CA SER A 251 10.53 7.48 -9.49
C SER A 251 9.81 8.78 -9.84
N VAL A 252 8.70 9.08 -9.16
CA VAL A 252 7.92 10.31 -9.37
C VAL A 252 8.68 11.56 -8.91
N ALA A 253 9.36 11.52 -7.76
CA ALA A 253 10.12 12.65 -7.24
C ALA A 253 11.22 13.15 -8.22
N PRO A 254 12.05 12.28 -8.82
CA PRO A 254 13.00 12.68 -9.86
C PRO A 254 12.34 13.28 -11.11
N ILE A 255 11.18 12.75 -11.56
CA ILE A 255 10.45 13.30 -12.70
C ILE A 255 10.13 14.79 -12.46
N ILE A 256 9.69 15.14 -11.27
CA ILE A 256 9.39 16.52 -10.91
C ILE A 256 10.67 17.33 -10.79
N ALA A 257 11.69 16.86 -10.06
CA ALA A 257 12.93 17.57 -9.85
C ALA A 257 13.74 17.81 -11.15
N ALA A 258 13.57 16.94 -12.16
CA ALA A 258 14.17 17.12 -13.48
C ALA A 258 13.57 18.32 -14.25
N ARG A 259 12.26 18.59 -14.07
CA ARG A 259 11.54 19.66 -14.79
C ARG A 259 11.32 20.92 -13.95
N ASN A 260 11.20 20.81 -12.63
CA ASN A 260 10.99 21.94 -11.72
C ASN A 260 12.28 22.22 -10.91
N LYS A 261 12.94 23.33 -11.22
CA LYS A 261 14.22 23.73 -10.60
C LYS A 261 14.04 24.36 -9.20
N ASN A 262 12.81 24.63 -8.77
CA ASN A 262 12.49 25.11 -7.42
C ASN A 262 12.48 23.97 -6.40
N VAL A 263 12.48 22.69 -6.81
CA VAL A 263 12.61 21.56 -5.91
C VAL A 263 13.97 21.62 -5.20
N ALA A 264 13.94 21.93 -3.90
CA ALA A 264 15.14 22.16 -3.11
C ALA A 264 15.96 20.89 -2.87
N PHE A 265 15.32 19.75 -2.72
CA PHE A 265 15.95 18.44 -2.49
C PHE A 265 14.95 17.31 -2.72
N ILE A 266 15.48 16.09 -2.93
CA ILE A 266 14.65 14.88 -3.00
C ILE A 266 15.23 13.76 -2.10
N VAL A 267 14.33 12.96 -1.52
CA VAL A 267 14.65 11.73 -0.80
C VAL A 267 13.98 10.56 -1.50
N LEU A 268 14.77 9.58 -1.91
CA LEU A 268 14.33 8.37 -2.58
C LEU A 268 14.41 7.21 -1.58
N MET A 269 13.26 6.79 -1.08
CA MET A 269 13.11 5.64 -0.18
C MET A 269 12.75 4.42 -1.01
N ALA A 270 13.68 3.49 -1.23
CA ALA A 270 13.49 2.32 -2.09
C ALA A 270 13.04 2.69 -3.52
N GLY A 271 13.60 3.78 -4.08
CA GLY A 271 13.31 4.23 -5.44
C GLY A 271 14.09 3.45 -6.49
N ALA A 272 13.51 3.31 -7.69
CA ALA A 272 14.13 2.64 -8.82
C ALA A 272 15.30 3.43 -9.40
N GLY A 273 16.46 2.77 -9.54
CA GLY A 273 17.65 3.32 -10.20
C GLY A 273 17.96 2.66 -11.53
N VAL A 274 17.37 1.49 -11.80
CA VAL A 274 17.48 0.74 -13.05
C VAL A 274 16.20 0.86 -13.87
N GLU A 275 16.25 0.46 -15.15
CA GLU A 275 15.07 0.46 -16.02
C GLU A 275 13.90 -0.35 -15.43
N GLY A 276 12.67 0.05 -15.68
CA GLY A 276 11.49 -0.59 -15.11
C GLY A 276 11.39 -2.08 -15.48
N SER A 277 11.75 -2.44 -16.72
CA SER A 277 11.83 -3.84 -17.16
C SER A 277 12.83 -4.66 -16.36
N ASP A 278 14.02 -4.11 -16.09
CA ASP A 278 15.08 -4.78 -15.34
C ASP A 278 14.72 -4.88 -13.86
N LEU A 279 14.10 -3.83 -13.30
CA LEU A 279 13.61 -3.85 -11.93
C LEU A 279 12.59 -4.96 -11.71
N LEU A 280 11.61 -5.12 -12.60
CA LEU A 280 10.60 -6.17 -12.47
C LEU A 280 11.18 -7.58 -12.59
N LEU A 281 12.23 -7.75 -13.43
CA LEU A 281 12.96 -9.01 -13.53
C LEU A 281 13.74 -9.30 -12.25
N SER A 282 14.52 -8.32 -11.73
CA SER A 282 15.29 -8.50 -10.52
C SER A 282 14.42 -8.71 -9.28
N GLN A 283 13.29 -8.01 -9.18
CA GLN A 283 12.27 -8.23 -8.15
C GLN A 283 11.75 -9.68 -8.15
N LYS A 284 11.30 -10.18 -9.31
CA LYS A 284 10.81 -11.56 -9.44
C LYS A 284 11.89 -12.56 -9.08
N LYS A 285 13.11 -12.38 -9.59
CA LYS A 285 14.26 -13.24 -9.31
C LYS A 285 14.55 -13.29 -7.81
N ALA A 286 14.68 -12.13 -7.15
CA ALA A 286 14.97 -12.05 -5.72
C ALA A 286 13.90 -12.76 -4.87
N MET A 287 12.62 -12.61 -5.22
CA MET A 287 11.52 -13.32 -4.54
C MET A 287 11.59 -14.84 -4.77
N GLN A 288 11.83 -15.31 -6.01
CA GLN A 288 11.94 -16.72 -6.35
C GLN A 288 13.13 -17.39 -5.63
N GLU A 289 14.30 -16.76 -5.62
CA GLU A 289 15.47 -17.21 -4.88
C GLU A 289 15.19 -17.35 -3.39
N LYS A 290 14.51 -16.34 -2.81
CA LYS A 290 14.14 -16.33 -1.39
C LYS A 290 13.13 -17.41 -1.02
N LEU A 291 12.27 -17.79 -1.95
CA LEU A 291 11.29 -18.88 -1.82
C LEU A 291 11.90 -20.26 -2.10
N GLY A 292 13.17 -20.35 -2.50
CA GLY A 292 13.87 -21.60 -2.78
C GLY A 292 13.48 -22.24 -4.11
N VAL A 293 13.03 -21.46 -5.08
CA VAL A 293 12.81 -21.93 -6.45
C VAL A 293 14.17 -22.28 -7.06
N ASP A 294 14.24 -23.39 -7.80
CA ASP A 294 15.49 -23.84 -8.42
C ASP A 294 15.97 -22.88 -9.53
N ALA A 295 17.28 -22.88 -9.75
CA ALA A 295 17.95 -21.93 -10.65
C ALA A 295 17.49 -22.07 -12.11
N GLU A 296 17.17 -23.28 -12.57
CA GLU A 296 16.73 -23.53 -13.96
C GLU A 296 15.35 -22.92 -14.20
N THR A 297 14.41 -23.10 -13.25
CA THR A 297 13.08 -22.50 -13.27
C THR A 297 13.18 -20.97 -13.25
N ILE A 298 14.04 -20.41 -12.39
CA ILE A 298 14.28 -18.96 -12.33
C ILE A 298 14.80 -18.44 -13.67
N GLU A 299 15.84 -19.06 -14.23
CA GLU A 299 16.44 -18.62 -15.50
C GLU A 299 15.43 -18.64 -16.64
N LYS A 300 14.64 -19.71 -16.74
CA LYS A 300 13.58 -19.84 -17.76
C LYS A 300 12.51 -18.75 -17.60
N SER A 301 12.06 -18.49 -16.38
CA SER A 301 11.10 -17.42 -16.08
C SER A 301 11.67 -16.04 -16.44
N GLN A 302 12.95 -15.77 -16.15
CA GLN A 302 13.63 -14.53 -16.52
C GLN A 302 13.70 -14.34 -18.05
N GLN A 303 14.04 -15.38 -18.79
CA GLN A 303 14.08 -15.33 -20.25
C GLN A 303 12.70 -15.07 -20.87
N GLN A 304 11.67 -15.77 -20.40
CA GLN A 304 10.30 -15.63 -20.89
C GLN A 304 9.74 -14.24 -20.63
N LEU A 305 9.84 -13.74 -19.39
CA LEU A 305 9.41 -12.39 -19.02
C LEU A 305 10.25 -11.31 -19.70
N GLY A 306 11.56 -11.46 -19.71
CA GLY A 306 12.46 -10.50 -20.34
C GLY A 306 12.09 -10.24 -21.79
N LYS A 307 11.73 -11.30 -22.53
CA LYS A 307 11.26 -11.16 -23.92
C LYS A 307 9.91 -10.44 -24.00
N ALA A 308 8.97 -10.74 -23.11
CA ALA A 308 7.70 -10.01 -23.04
C ALA A 308 7.92 -8.51 -22.77
N TYR A 309 8.81 -8.17 -21.82
CA TYR A 309 9.14 -6.78 -21.51
C TYR A 309 9.88 -6.10 -22.68
N GLN A 310 10.80 -6.78 -23.35
CA GLN A 310 11.44 -6.24 -24.57
C GLN A 310 10.41 -5.94 -25.68
N MET A 311 9.38 -6.78 -25.83
CA MET A 311 8.29 -6.49 -26.77
C MET A 311 7.58 -5.19 -26.42
N ILE A 312 7.33 -4.93 -25.12
CA ILE A 312 6.72 -3.70 -24.62
C ILE A 312 7.65 -2.51 -24.81
N VAL A 313 8.92 -2.62 -24.42
CA VAL A 313 9.92 -1.53 -24.55
C VAL A 313 10.08 -1.10 -26.02
N ASN A 314 10.10 -2.06 -26.94
CA ASN A 314 10.28 -1.82 -28.36
C ASN A 314 8.99 -1.50 -29.13
N SER A 315 7.81 -1.55 -28.46
CA SER A 315 6.55 -1.23 -29.13
C SER A 315 6.42 0.28 -29.33
N THR A 316 5.87 0.67 -30.48
CA THR A 316 5.57 2.06 -30.80
C THR A 316 4.15 2.45 -30.39
N GLU A 317 3.28 1.46 -30.19
CA GLU A 317 1.88 1.63 -29.89
C GLU A 317 1.40 0.61 -28.85
N ASN A 318 0.55 1.07 -27.93
CA ASN A 318 -0.17 0.22 -26.98
C ASN A 318 -1.63 0.10 -27.41
N ASN A 319 -1.89 -0.76 -28.38
CA ASN A 319 -3.20 -0.97 -28.97
C ASN A 319 -3.61 -2.46 -28.95
N GLU A 320 -4.83 -2.77 -29.38
CA GLU A 320 -5.36 -4.14 -29.40
C GLU A 320 -4.50 -5.11 -30.22
N ALA A 321 -3.93 -4.66 -31.34
CA ALA A 321 -3.06 -5.51 -32.18
C ALA A 321 -1.78 -5.89 -31.44
N PHE A 322 -1.16 -4.94 -30.72
CA PHE A 322 -0.01 -5.23 -29.87
C PHE A 322 -0.38 -6.15 -28.71
N GLN A 323 -1.50 -5.89 -28.04
CA GLN A 323 -1.97 -6.73 -26.93
C GLN A 323 -2.24 -8.17 -27.41
N GLN A 324 -2.82 -8.35 -28.60
CA GLN A 324 -3.01 -9.69 -29.17
C GLN A 324 -1.68 -10.38 -29.50
N LYS A 325 -0.69 -9.64 -30.01
CA LYS A 325 0.65 -10.18 -30.26
C LYS A 325 1.33 -10.63 -28.97
N LEU A 326 1.20 -9.84 -27.90
CA LEU A 326 1.73 -10.19 -26.59
C LEU A 326 1.00 -11.40 -26.00
N THR A 327 -0.33 -11.46 -26.13
CA THR A 327 -1.16 -12.62 -25.72
C THR A 327 -0.67 -13.90 -26.37
N ASN A 328 -0.47 -13.89 -27.68
CA ASN A 328 0.00 -15.08 -28.41
C ASN A 328 1.39 -15.52 -27.93
N TYR A 329 2.29 -14.57 -27.72
CA TYR A 329 3.62 -14.86 -27.18
C TYR A 329 3.54 -15.53 -25.80
N LEU A 330 2.71 -15.01 -24.89
CA LEU A 330 2.54 -15.54 -23.53
C LEU A 330 1.88 -16.93 -23.53
N ASP A 331 0.89 -17.15 -24.41
CA ASP A 331 0.20 -18.45 -24.56
C ASP A 331 1.16 -19.55 -25.05
N GLU A 332 2.06 -19.19 -25.96
CA GLU A 332 2.99 -20.14 -26.60
C GLU A 332 4.27 -20.41 -25.81
N ASN A 333 4.73 -19.45 -24.99
CA ASN A 333 6.08 -19.47 -24.44
C ASN A 333 6.16 -19.33 -22.91
N PHE A 334 5.06 -19.06 -22.20
CA PHE A 334 5.12 -18.76 -20.78
C PHE A 334 4.54 -19.90 -19.93
N ASP A 335 5.42 -20.66 -19.26
CA ASP A 335 5.03 -21.88 -18.53
C ASP A 335 4.04 -21.66 -17.39
N GLU A 336 4.04 -20.46 -16.80
CA GLU A 336 3.09 -20.10 -15.74
C GLU A 336 1.66 -19.89 -16.27
N VAL A 337 1.50 -19.83 -17.62
CA VAL A 337 0.22 -19.66 -18.31
C VAL A 337 -0.27 -21.03 -18.78
N GLN A 338 -1.38 -21.49 -18.23
CA GLN A 338 -1.98 -22.79 -18.54
C GLN A 338 -3.11 -22.70 -19.56
N THR A 339 -3.64 -21.51 -19.79
CA THR A 339 -4.78 -21.28 -20.69
C THR A 339 -4.63 -19.96 -21.43
N LYS A 340 -5.23 -19.91 -22.64
CA LYS A 340 -5.28 -18.67 -23.43
C LYS A 340 -5.97 -17.51 -22.70
N SER A 341 -6.93 -17.79 -21.83
CA SER A 341 -7.57 -16.76 -20.97
C SER A 341 -6.60 -16.18 -19.95
N GLN A 342 -5.70 -17.00 -19.38
CA GLN A 342 -4.64 -16.50 -18.49
C GLN A 342 -3.62 -15.65 -19.26
N ALA A 343 -3.23 -16.09 -20.48
CA ALA A 343 -2.37 -15.29 -21.34
C ALA A 343 -2.99 -13.93 -21.66
N GLN A 344 -4.27 -13.91 -21.99
CA GLN A 344 -5.00 -12.69 -22.28
C GLN A 344 -5.06 -11.76 -21.06
N SER A 345 -5.37 -12.29 -19.87
CA SER A 345 -5.42 -11.51 -18.62
C SER A 345 -4.04 -10.93 -18.29
N LEU A 346 -2.97 -11.71 -18.44
CA LEU A 346 -1.61 -11.23 -18.20
C LEU A 346 -1.20 -10.16 -19.24
N ALA A 347 -1.53 -10.37 -20.52
CA ALA A 347 -1.28 -9.35 -21.54
C ALA A 347 -2.01 -8.04 -21.26
N GLN A 348 -3.27 -8.09 -20.81
CA GLN A 348 -4.05 -6.93 -20.38
C GLN A 348 -3.39 -6.21 -19.20
N GLN A 349 -2.90 -6.95 -18.21
CA GLN A 349 -2.19 -6.39 -17.08
C GLN A 349 -0.90 -5.68 -17.51
N LEU A 350 -0.08 -6.34 -18.34
CA LEU A 350 1.20 -5.80 -18.84
C LEU A 350 1.02 -4.59 -19.78
N THR A 351 -0.11 -4.49 -20.46
CA THR A 351 -0.47 -3.38 -21.35
C THR A 351 -1.39 -2.35 -20.70
N SER A 352 -1.70 -2.49 -19.40
CA SER A 352 -2.41 -1.43 -18.67
C SER A 352 -1.61 -0.12 -18.71
N PRO A 353 -2.25 1.05 -18.68
CA PRO A 353 -1.55 2.34 -18.83
C PRO A 353 -0.38 2.49 -17.87
N TRP A 354 -0.56 2.14 -16.61
CA TRP A 354 0.49 2.22 -15.60
C TRP A 354 1.63 1.25 -15.88
N MET A 355 1.34 -0.06 -16.01
CA MET A 355 2.37 -1.11 -16.16
C MET A 355 3.16 -0.94 -17.46
N TYR A 356 2.49 -0.59 -18.56
CA TYR A 356 3.13 -0.32 -19.85
C TYR A 356 4.15 0.82 -19.75
N ASN A 357 3.80 1.91 -19.05
CA ASN A 357 4.71 3.02 -18.82
C ASN A 357 5.82 2.67 -17.83
N PHE A 358 5.50 1.90 -16.78
CA PHE A 358 6.49 1.50 -15.79
C PHE A 358 7.56 0.56 -16.38
N ILE A 359 7.18 -0.43 -17.19
CA ILE A 359 8.16 -1.30 -17.89
C ILE A 359 9.11 -0.48 -18.78
N ARG A 360 8.62 0.62 -19.35
CA ARG A 360 9.38 1.53 -20.23
C ARG A 360 10.08 2.67 -19.48
N TYR A 361 9.92 2.73 -18.15
CA TYR A 361 10.56 3.75 -17.34
C TYR A 361 12.07 3.64 -17.42
N ASN A 362 12.73 4.73 -17.85
CA ASN A 362 14.18 4.84 -17.89
C ASN A 362 14.62 5.93 -16.91
N PRO A 363 15.11 5.54 -15.70
CA PRO A 363 15.55 6.48 -14.69
C PRO A 363 16.78 7.30 -15.11
N GLU A 364 17.68 6.77 -15.94
CA GLU A 364 18.89 7.47 -16.40
C GLU A 364 18.53 8.79 -17.08
N SER A 365 17.60 8.74 -18.05
CA SER A 365 17.15 9.93 -18.82
C SER A 365 16.49 11.03 -17.96
N ILE A 366 16.08 10.68 -16.75
CA ILE A 366 15.44 11.59 -15.78
C ILE A 366 16.47 12.07 -14.76
N LEU A 367 17.23 11.15 -14.14
CA LEU A 367 18.21 11.45 -13.10
C LEU A 367 19.35 12.35 -13.62
N GLU A 368 19.76 12.21 -14.89
CA GLU A 368 20.75 13.08 -15.52
C GLU A 368 20.40 14.59 -15.45
N LYS A 369 19.10 14.92 -15.28
CA LYS A 369 18.57 16.29 -15.21
C LYS A 369 18.37 16.78 -13.78
N VAL A 370 18.56 15.93 -12.77
CA VAL A 370 18.37 16.27 -11.36
C VAL A 370 19.63 16.92 -10.78
N ASN A 371 19.50 18.19 -10.38
CA ASN A 371 20.63 18.98 -9.87
C ASN A 371 20.53 19.33 -8.37
N CYS A 372 19.36 19.14 -7.76
CA CYS A 372 19.19 19.35 -6.32
C CYS A 372 19.87 18.27 -5.50
N PRO A 373 20.10 18.48 -4.19
CA PRO A 373 20.57 17.44 -3.26
C PRO A 373 19.67 16.19 -3.28
N VAL A 374 20.31 15.01 -3.29
CA VAL A 374 19.61 13.71 -3.32
C VAL A 374 20.10 12.83 -2.18
N LEU A 375 19.13 12.31 -1.40
CA LEU A 375 19.34 11.15 -0.52
C LEU A 375 18.61 9.96 -1.11
N ALA A 376 19.33 8.86 -1.37
CA ALA A 376 18.70 7.59 -1.71
C ALA A 376 19.01 6.55 -0.63
N ILE A 377 17.97 5.98 -0.03
CA ILE A 377 18.11 4.94 0.99
C ILE A 377 17.33 3.71 0.59
N ASN A 378 17.85 2.55 0.99
CA ASN A 378 17.15 1.30 0.75
C ASN A 378 17.51 0.25 1.80
N GLY A 379 16.65 -0.75 2.01
CA GLY A 379 16.88 -1.85 2.92
C GLY A 379 17.65 -3.00 2.27
N SER A 380 18.58 -3.64 3.00
CA SER A 380 19.33 -4.80 2.48
C SER A 380 18.48 -6.05 2.25
N ASN A 381 17.31 -6.11 2.89
CA ASN A 381 16.31 -7.18 2.71
C ASN A 381 15.17 -6.76 1.77
N ASP A 382 15.31 -5.67 1.03
CA ASP A 382 14.32 -5.27 0.04
C ASP A 382 14.40 -6.18 -1.19
N LEU A 383 13.35 -6.98 -1.38
CA LEU A 383 13.20 -7.89 -2.51
C LEU A 383 12.40 -7.27 -3.66
N GLN A 384 11.78 -6.11 -3.44
CA GLN A 384 10.99 -5.42 -4.47
C GLN A 384 11.85 -4.46 -5.29
N VAL A 385 12.75 -3.73 -4.60
CA VAL A 385 13.74 -2.86 -5.22
C VAL A 385 15.11 -3.21 -4.63
N PRO A 386 15.83 -4.18 -5.19
CA PRO A 386 17.11 -4.65 -4.63
C PRO A 386 18.10 -3.51 -4.42
N ALA A 387 18.58 -3.33 -3.18
CA ALA A 387 19.29 -2.13 -2.74
C ALA A 387 20.57 -1.84 -3.54
N LYS A 388 21.40 -2.86 -3.74
CA LYS A 388 22.76 -2.67 -4.29
C LYS A 388 22.76 -2.10 -5.70
N GLU A 389 21.98 -2.69 -6.59
CA GLU A 389 21.92 -2.27 -7.99
C GLU A 389 21.26 -0.89 -8.14
N ASN A 390 20.14 -0.67 -7.44
CA ASN A 390 19.39 0.58 -7.56
C ASN A 390 20.15 1.77 -6.95
N LEU A 391 20.75 1.62 -5.75
CA LEU A 391 21.54 2.68 -5.12
C LEU A 391 22.82 2.98 -5.94
N ALA A 392 23.46 1.96 -6.51
CA ALA A 392 24.63 2.14 -7.36
C ALA A 392 24.27 2.91 -8.64
N ALA A 393 23.20 2.52 -9.33
CA ALA A 393 22.74 3.18 -10.55
C ALA A 393 22.35 4.65 -10.29
N ILE A 394 21.54 4.92 -9.25
CA ILE A 394 21.19 6.30 -8.87
C ILE A 394 22.44 7.15 -8.63
N LYS A 395 23.40 6.63 -7.85
CA LYS A 395 24.63 7.34 -7.55
C LYS A 395 25.44 7.62 -8.82
N THR A 396 25.63 6.61 -9.64
CA THR A 396 26.43 6.70 -10.88
C THR A 396 25.86 7.76 -11.80
N VAL A 397 24.57 7.64 -12.18
CA VAL A 397 23.93 8.58 -13.10
C VAL A 397 24.01 10.03 -12.59
N LEU A 398 23.64 10.27 -11.33
CA LEU A 398 23.66 11.60 -10.75
C LEU A 398 25.08 12.20 -10.72
N THR A 399 26.10 11.42 -10.29
CA THR A 399 27.47 11.94 -10.15
C THR A 399 28.17 12.13 -11.50
N GLU A 400 27.96 11.26 -12.46
CA GLU A 400 28.49 11.39 -13.82
C GLU A 400 27.91 12.59 -14.56
N ASN A 401 26.67 12.98 -14.24
CA ASN A 401 26.02 14.17 -14.79
C ASN A 401 26.23 15.43 -13.93
N GLY A 402 27.21 15.40 -13.02
CA GLY A 402 27.73 16.58 -12.32
C GLY A 402 27.04 16.92 -10.99
N ASN A 403 26.07 16.13 -10.53
CA ASN A 403 25.47 16.35 -9.23
C ASN A 403 26.41 15.84 -8.11
N LYS A 404 27.02 16.79 -7.38
CA LYS A 404 27.97 16.50 -6.26
C LYS A 404 27.27 16.33 -4.90
N LYS A 405 25.96 16.53 -4.83
CA LYS A 405 25.18 16.50 -3.58
C LYS A 405 24.35 15.22 -3.47
N VAL A 406 24.99 14.07 -3.70
CA VAL A 406 24.34 12.76 -3.69
C VAL A 406 24.80 11.94 -2.50
N THR A 407 23.87 11.46 -1.72
CA THR A 407 24.08 10.52 -0.61
C THR A 407 23.30 9.25 -0.87
N THR A 408 23.98 8.11 -0.87
CA THR A 408 23.29 6.80 -0.96
C THR A 408 23.59 5.98 0.30
N ARG A 409 22.60 5.24 0.81
CA ARG A 409 22.79 4.40 2.00
C ARG A 409 21.91 3.16 1.96
N GLU A 410 22.55 1.99 1.99
CA GLU A 410 21.92 0.72 2.29
C GLU A 410 21.79 0.56 3.81
N ILE A 411 20.62 0.12 4.29
CA ILE A 411 20.33 -0.06 5.71
C ILE A 411 20.11 -1.55 5.96
N GLU A 412 20.95 -2.14 6.82
CA GLU A 412 20.89 -3.56 7.11
C GLU A 412 19.54 -4.02 7.65
N LYS A 413 19.11 -5.20 7.19
CA LYS A 413 17.91 -5.93 7.65
C LYS A 413 16.58 -5.25 7.41
N LEU A 414 16.52 -4.11 6.74
CA LEU A 414 15.24 -3.50 6.41
C LEU A 414 14.65 -4.07 5.13
N ASN A 415 13.34 -4.31 5.14
CA ASN A 415 12.56 -4.71 3.97
C ASN A 415 12.12 -3.47 3.15
N HIS A 416 11.30 -3.69 2.13
CA HIS A 416 10.78 -2.62 1.26
C HIS A 416 9.99 -1.52 1.98
N LEU A 417 9.31 -1.86 3.09
CA LEU A 417 8.60 -0.90 3.94
C LEU A 417 9.48 -0.25 5.01
N PHE A 418 10.78 -0.49 4.97
CA PHE A 418 11.74 -0.04 5.99
C PHE A 418 11.48 -0.60 7.40
N GLN A 419 10.88 -1.79 7.49
CA GLN A 419 10.72 -2.55 8.71
C GLN A 419 11.93 -3.48 8.91
N GLU A 420 12.34 -3.72 10.15
CA GLU A 420 13.32 -4.76 10.46
C GLU A 420 12.71 -6.14 10.20
N SER A 421 13.26 -6.88 9.24
CA SER A 421 12.72 -8.13 8.74
C SER A 421 13.75 -9.27 8.78
N LYS A 422 13.24 -10.49 8.72
CA LYS A 422 14.08 -11.70 8.68
C LYS A 422 14.35 -12.15 7.24
N THR A 423 13.33 -12.16 6.42
CA THR A 423 13.39 -12.67 5.06
C THR A 423 13.29 -11.58 4.00
N GLY A 424 12.56 -10.50 4.29
CA GLY A 424 12.19 -9.45 3.34
C GLY A 424 10.96 -9.79 2.49
N LEU A 425 10.41 -10.98 2.63
CA LEU A 425 9.21 -11.40 1.89
C LEU A 425 7.98 -10.58 2.33
N PRO A 426 7.08 -10.24 1.41
CA PRO A 426 5.89 -9.45 1.71
C PRO A 426 4.94 -10.07 2.75
N ASN A 427 4.97 -11.40 2.91
CA ASN A 427 4.14 -12.07 3.91
C ASN A 427 4.54 -11.77 5.37
N GLU A 428 5.74 -11.22 5.61
CA GLU A 428 6.16 -10.76 6.94
C GLU A 428 5.55 -9.40 7.31
N TYR A 429 5.20 -8.56 6.33
CA TYR A 429 4.86 -7.15 6.57
C TYR A 429 3.72 -6.96 7.57
N ALA A 430 2.65 -7.75 7.46
CA ALA A 430 1.52 -7.67 8.37
C ALA A 430 1.85 -8.12 9.81
N GLU A 431 2.83 -9.04 9.97
CA GLU A 431 3.20 -9.62 11.26
C GLU A 431 4.19 -8.76 12.04
N ILE A 432 5.00 -7.97 11.33
CA ILE A 432 5.93 -7.03 11.94
C ILE A 432 5.13 -5.88 12.55
N GLU A 433 5.29 -5.65 13.86
CA GLU A 433 4.60 -4.55 14.57
C GLU A 433 5.20 -3.17 14.24
N GLN A 434 6.47 -3.14 13.88
CA GLN A 434 7.18 -1.92 13.51
C GLN A 434 6.69 -1.41 12.15
N THR A 435 6.32 -0.13 12.08
CA THR A 435 5.88 0.51 10.82
C THR A 435 7.07 1.02 10.00
N ILE A 436 8.00 1.74 10.61
CA ILE A 436 9.27 2.16 10.00
C ILE A 436 10.36 2.05 11.06
N SER A 437 11.54 1.53 10.69
CA SER A 437 12.69 1.48 11.59
C SER A 437 13.07 2.90 12.05
N PRO A 438 13.28 3.11 13.36
CA PRO A 438 13.80 4.38 13.88
C PRO A 438 15.13 4.81 13.26
N VAL A 439 15.90 3.85 12.75
CA VAL A 439 17.16 4.14 12.02
C VAL A 439 16.87 4.85 10.72
N ALA A 440 15.89 4.36 9.93
CA ALA A 440 15.49 4.99 8.68
C ALA A 440 14.90 6.40 8.91
N LEU A 441 13.99 6.54 9.87
CA LEU A 441 13.41 7.85 10.25
C LEU A 441 14.50 8.87 10.60
N ARG A 442 15.49 8.47 11.39
CA ARG A 442 16.60 9.33 11.81
C ARG A 442 17.50 9.72 10.64
N ILE A 443 17.85 8.77 9.76
CA ILE A 443 18.68 9.05 8.59
C ILE A 443 18.03 10.12 7.71
N VAL A 444 16.73 9.98 7.45
CA VAL A 444 15.97 10.96 6.65
C VAL A 444 15.95 12.31 7.35
N SER A 445 15.54 12.38 8.61
CA SER A 445 15.45 13.64 9.36
C SER A 445 16.81 14.34 9.52
N ASP A 446 17.87 13.62 9.88
CA ASP A 446 19.21 14.20 10.05
C ASP A 446 19.76 14.74 8.72
N TRP A 447 19.47 14.07 7.62
CA TRP A 447 19.89 14.54 6.30
C TRP A 447 19.12 15.79 5.88
N LEU A 448 17.79 15.81 6.10
CA LEU A 448 16.94 16.97 5.83
C LEU A 448 17.38 18.20 6.64
N LEU A 449 17.60 18.05 7.95
CA LEU A 449 18.07 19.13 8.81
C LEU A 449 19.39 19.73 8.30
N ARG A 450 20.35 18.90 7.91
CA ARG A 450 21.62 19.39 7.33
C ARG A 450 21.44 20.09 6.00
N THR A 451 20.51 19.64 5.17
CA THR A 451 20.29 20.16 3.81
C THR A 451 19.56 21.50 3.83
N THR A 452 18.65 21.71 4.78
CA THR A 452 17.85 22.94 4.91
C THR A 452 18.45 23.99 5.86
N SER A 453 19.54 23.68 6.56
CA SER A 453 20.21 24.62 7.49
C SER A 453 21.31 25.47 6.84
N ASN A 454 21.52 25.36 5.53
CA ASN A 454 22.59 26.07 4.80
C ASN A 454 22.08 27.25 4.00
#